data_7c85464084cf052beb36d31dd145845a
#
_entry.id   7c85464084cf052beb36d31dd145845a
#
_cell.length_a   1.000
_cell.length_b   1.000
_cell.length_c   1.000
_cell.angle_alpha   90.00
_cell.angle_beta   90.00
_cell.angle_gamma   90.00
#
_symmetry.space_group_name_H-M   'P 1'
#
loop_
_entity.id
_entity.type
_entity.pdbx_description
1 polymer ?
#
loop_
_entity_poly.entity_id
_entity_poly.type
_entity_poly.pdbx_seq_one_letter_code
_entity_poly.pdbx_strand_id
1 'polypeptide(L)'
;MNREVMIVTGAGQISMAIARRIGYGKKIILGDKKIENANAIAKVMNDAGYDVIPFEMDLSSRESILAIIAEAQKYGPIKYLVNGAGVSPSQAPIEAILKVDLYGTAVLLEEVGKVIAEGGCGVTISSQSGWRMPQLTAEQDRQLATTPTEELLFLEILQPENIRDTLHAYQLAKRCNEKRVMYECVRWGERGARLNDIAPGIIVSPLAIDEFNGPRGDFYKNMFAKCPAGRPAAADEVANVAELLMSDKGAFITGSTFLMDGGATASYFYGPLQP
;
A
#
# COMPACT_ATOMS: atom_id res chain seq x y z
N MET A 1 19.99 21.58 10.29
CA MET A 1 18.80 21.69 9.42
C MET A 1 17.90 20.50 9.74
N ASN A 2 16.66 20.75 10.17
CA ASN A 2 15.69 19.67 10.32
C ASN A 2 15.41 19.07 8.94
N ARG A 3 15.82 17.82 8.73
CA ARG A 3 15.54 17.10 7.49
C ARG A 3 14.09 16.63 7.50
N GLU A 4 13.43 16.68 6.36
CA GLU A 4 12.14 16.03 6.18
C GLU A 4 12.27 14.53 6.35
N VAL A 5 11.31 13.92 7.04
CA VAL A 5 11.31 12.49 7.31
C VAL A 5 10.29 11.78 6.43
N MET A 6 10.70 10.63 5.90
CA MET A 6 9.86 9.69 5.16
C MET A 6 9.75 8.39 5.94
N ILE A 7 8.54 7.95 6.23
CA ILE A 7 8.26 6.59 6.69
C ILE A 7 7.95 5.73 5.48
N VAL A 8 8.61 4.59 5.38
CA VAL A 8 8.37 3.57 4.35
C VAL A 8 8.10 2.25 5.04
N THR A 9 6.96 1.62 4.76
CA THR A 9 6.63 0.30 5.31
C THR A 9 6.70 -0.78 4.25
N GLY A 10 7.25 -1.94 4.63
CA GLY A 10 7.51 -3.06 3.73
C GLY A 10 8.78 -2.86 2.89
N ALA A 11 9.81 -3.64 3.16
CA ALA A 11 11.09 -3.60 2.43
C ALA A 11 11.00 -4.39 1.11
N GLY A 12 9.96 -4.15 0.31
CA GLY A 12 9.74 -4.77 -0.99
C GLY A 12 10.22 -3.89 -2.15
N GLN A 13 10.16 -4.45 -3.38
CA GLN A 13 10.63 -3.77 -4.60
C GLN A 13 9.86 -2.46 -4.88
N ILE A 14 8.54 -2.44 -4.67
CA ILE A 14 7.71 -1.24 -4.90
C ILE A 14 8.11 -0.14 -3.92
N SER A 15 8.19 -0.44 -2.64
CA SER A 15 8.59 0.51 -1.60
C SER A 15 9.99 1.06 -1.84
N MET A 16 10.94 0.19 -2.22
CA MET A 16 12.30 0.60 -2.56
C MET A 16 12.33 1.53 -3.79
N ALA A 17 11.60 1.17 -4.86
CA ALA A 17 11.55 1.99 -6.07
C ALA A 17 10.99 3.39 -5.78
N ILE A 18 9.90 3.49 -4.99
CA ILE A 18 9.32 4.77 -4.58
C ILE A 18 10.30 5.54 -3.70
N ALA A 19 10.88 4.90 -2.68
CA ALA A 19 11.81 5.56 -1.77
C ALA A 19 13.07 6.07 -2.50
N ARG A 20 13.57 5.36 -3.48
CA ARG A 20 14.68 5.83 -4.34
C ARG A 20 14.29 7.01 -5.22
N ARG A 21 13.07 7.04 -5.73
CA ARG A 21 12.58 8.09 -6.63
C ARG A 21 12.43 9.44 -5.92
N ILE A 22 11.90 9.43 -4.69
CA ILE A 22 11.50 10.66 -4.00
C ILE A 22 12.21 10.89 -2.65
N GLY A 23 12.99 9.93 -2.15
CA GLY A 23 13.60 9.97 -0.82
C GLY A 23 14.99 10.59 -0.74
N TYR A 24 15.61 10.97 -1.87
CA TYR A 24 16.94 11.60 -1.83
C TYR A 24 16.93 12.92 -1.04
N GLY A 25 17.93 13.09 -0.17
CA GLY A 25 18.02 14.26 0.72
C GLY A 25 17.11 14.22 1.95
N LYS A 26 16.27 13.21 2.10
CA LYS A 26 15.39 13.00 3.26
C LYS A 26 15.98 11.96 4.23
N LYS A 27 15.51 11.98 5.48
CA LYS A 27 15.72 10.87 6.41
C LYS A 27 14.63 9.83 6.16
N ILE A 28 14.99 8.60 5.86
CA ILE A 28 14.06 7.51 5.59
C ILE A 28 14.08 6.53 6.76
N ILE A 29 12.92 6.25 7.35
CA ILE A 29 12.74 5.17 8.32
C ILE A 29 12.03 4.03 7.58
N LEU A 30 12.74 2.94 7.34
CA LEU A 30 12.27 1.79 6.58
C LEU A 30 11.86 0.66 7.52
N GLY A 31 10.56 0.45 7.67
CA GLY A 31 9.98 -0.60 8.51
C GLY A 31 9.69 -1.88 7.74
N ASP A 32 10.06 -3.01 8.29
CA ASP A 32 9.65 -4.35 7.83
C ASP A 32 9.52 -5.29 9.03
N LYS A 33 8.62 -6.26 8.94
CA LYS A 33 8.44 -7.27 10.00
C LYS A 33 9.69 -8.11 10.20
N LYS A 34 10.45 -8.35 9.12
CA LYS A 34 11.75 -9.01 9.15
C LYS A 34 12.82 -7.95 9.05
N ILE A 35 13.48 -7.66 10.16
CA ILE A 35 14.54 -6.64 10.20
C ILE A 35 15.65 -6.89 9.18
N GLU A 36 15.89 -8.16 8.81
CA GLU A 36 16.89 -8.54 7.81
C GLU A 36 16.53 -7.96 6.44
N ASN A 37 15.24 -7.95 6.06
CA ASN A 37 14.78 -7.34 4.80
C ASN A 37 15.02 -5.83 4.82
N ALA A 38 14.64 -5.16 5.92
CA ALA A 38 14.88 -3.72 6.07
C ALA A 38 16.37 -3.39 6.02
N ASN A 39 17.22 -4.19 6.70
CA ASN A 39 18.68 -4.03 6.67
C ASN A 39 19.26 -4.17 5.26
N ALA A 40 18.82 -5.18 4.51
CA ALA A 40 19.29 -5.43 3.15
C ALA A 40 18.98 -4.26 2.21
N ILE A 41 17.75 -3.75 2.22
CA ILE A 41 17.34 -2.60 1.41
C ILE A 41 18.01 -1.32 1.89
N ALA A 42 18.07 -1.08 3.21
CA ALA A 42 18.75 0.09 3.76
C ALA A 42 20.22 0.14 3.36
N LYS A 43 20.92 -1.02 3.38
CA LYS A 43 22.31 -1.10 2.92
C LYS A 43 22.45 -0.65 1.46
N VAL A 44 21.64 -1.23 0.55
CA VAL A 44 21.69 -0.90 -0.89
C VAL A 44 21.42 0.58 -1.12
N MET A 45 20.49 1.17 -0.39
CA MET A 45 20.15 2.59 -0.53
C MET A 45 21.23 3.49 0.07
N ASN A 46 21.77 3.16 1.26
CA ASN A 46 22.84 3.93 1.89
C ASN A 46 24.13 3.90 1.06
N ASP A 47 24.49 2.76 0.47
CA ASP A 47 25.61 2.65 -0.47
C ASP A 47 25.42 3.53 -1.73
N ALA A 48 24.16 3.88 -2.06
CA ALA A 48 23.80 4.78 -3.14
C ALA A 48 23.59 6.24 -2.68
N GLY A 49 23.96 6.60 -1.46
CA GLY A 49 23.95 7.98 -0.93
C GLY A 49 22.63 8.43 -0.31
N TYR A 50 21.70 7.52 -0.05
CA TYR A 50 20.50 7.81 0.74
C TYR A 50 20.81 7.76 2.25
N ASP A 51 19.87 8.23 3.08
CA ASP A 51 20.00 8.21 4.54
C ASP A 51 18.84 7.39 5.12
N VAL A 52 19.03 6.06 5.17
CA VAL A 52 18.00 5.08 5.54
C VAL A 52 18.35 4.41 6.87
N ILE A 53 17.39 4.41 7.78
CA ILE A 53 17.43 3.65 9.03
C ILE A 53 16.46 2.48 8.90
N PRO A 54 16.93 1.23 9.00
CA PRO A 54 16.06 0.06 9.08
C PRO A 54 15.39 -0.01 10.46
N PHE A 55 14.13 -0.44 10.50
CA PHE A 55 13.35 -0.56 11.71
C PHE A 55 12.51 -1.84 11.67
N GLU A 56 12.49 -2.61 12.78
CA GLU A 56 11.60 -3.76 12.89
C GLU A 56 10.18 -3.28 13.17
N MET A 57 9.24 -3.60 12.27
CA MET A 57 7.87 -3.10 12.36
C MET A 57 6.86 -4.15 11.90
N ASP A 58 5.97 -4.57 12.81
CA ASP A 58 4.80 -5.38 12.47
C ASP A 58 3.58 -4.48 12.20
N LEU A 59 3.15 -4.43 10.94
CA LEU A 59 2.00 -3.61 10.53
C LEU A 59 0.69 -4.07 11.20
N SER A 60 0.60 -5.32 11.67
CA SER A 60 -0.58 -5.81 12.40
C SER A 60 -0.66 -5.32 13.86
N SER A 61 0.35 -4.60 14.35
CA SER A 61 0.44 -4.11 15.73
C SER A 61 0.42 -2.58 15.78
N ARG A 62 -0.60 -2.00 16.43
CA ARG A 62 -0.67 -0.56 16.69
C ARG A 62 0.56 -0.07 17.46
N GLU A 63 1.01 -0.83 18.45
CA GLU A 63 2.19 -0.49 19.25
C GLU A 63 3.44 -0.37 18.34
N SER A 64 3.64 -1.32 17.43
CA SER A 64 4.76 -1.30 16.49
C SER A 64 4.66 -0.13 15.50
N ILE A 65 3.45 0.22 15.06
CA ILE A 65 3.20 1.41 14.23
C ILE A 65 3.54 2.70 15.00
N LEU A 66 3.12 2.81 16.24
CA LEU A 66 3.47 3.97 17.08
C LEU A 66 4.97 4.06 17.33
N ALA A 67 5.66 2.92 17.47
CA ALA A 67 7.10 2.88 17.67
C ALA A 67 7.88 3.42 16.46
N ILE A 68 7.52 3.04 15.22
CA ILE A 68 8.18 3.60 14.02
C ILE A 68 7.89 5.09 13.84
N ILE A 69 6.68 5.55 14.18
CA ILE A 69 6.32 6.98 14.17
C ILE A 69 7.19 7.74 15.19
N ALA A 70 7.30 7.23 16.40
CA ALA A 70 8.14 7.84 17.44
C ALA A 70 9.62 7.87 17.05
N GLU A 71 10.12 6.81 16.40
CA GLU A 71 11.47 6.80 15.84
C GLU A 71 11.64 7.90 14.78
N ALA A 72 10.71 7.99 13.84
CA ALA A 72 10.75 8.99 12.77
C ALA A 72 10.78 10.43 13.31
N GLN A 73 9.99 10.72 14.34
CA GLN A 73 9.91 12.05 14.96
C GLN A 73 11.23 12.53 15.58
N LYS A 74 12.16 11.64 15.92
CA LYS A 74 13.49 12.01 16.45
C LYS A 74 14.36 12.77 15.43
N TYR A 75 14.07 12.62 14.13
CA TYR A 75 14.90 13.15 13.05
C TYR A 75 14.34 14.40 12.40
N GLY A 76 13.06 14.70 12.58
CA GLY A 76 12.41 15.89 12.02
C GLY A 76 10.93 15.71 11.75
N PRO A 77 10.31 16.65 11.01
CA PRO A 77 8.91 16.57 10.66
C PRO A 77 8.65 15.41 9.68
N ILE A 78 7.66 14.58 9.98
CA ILE A 78 7.21 13.50 9.08
C ILE A 78 6.42 14.15 7.95
N LYS A 79 7.00 14.15 6.75
CA LYS A 79 6.42 14.75 5.54
C LYS A 79 5.91 13.71 4.55
N TYR A 80 6.42 12.47 4.63
CA TYR A 80 6.14 11.46 3.61
C TYR A 80 5.81 10.13 4.25
N LEU A 81 4.75 9.48 3.73
CA LEU A 81 4.42 8.09 4.04
C LEU A 81 4.35 7.29 2.75
N VAL A 82 5.05 6.16 2.71
CA VAL A 82 4.87 5.11 1.69
C VAL A 82 4.44 3.84 2.40
N ASN A 83 3.17 3.48 2.30
CA ASN A 83 2.65 2.23 2.85
C ASN A 83 2.63 1.14 1.77
N GLY A 84 3.73 0.40 1.68
CA GLY A 84 3.86 -0.74 0.76
C GLY A 84 3.94 -2.10 1.46
N ALA A 85 3.80 -2.14 2.79
CA ALA A 85 3.73 -3.39 3.52
C ALA A 85 2.40 -4.11 3.24
N GLY A 86 2.45 -5.43 3.14
CA GLY A 86 1.28 -6.27 2.93
C GLY A 86 1.67 -7.72 2.73
N VAL A 87 0.68 -8.60 2.71
CA VAL A 87 0.85 -10.03 2.50
C VAL A 87 0.04 -10.51 1.29
N SER A 88 0.54 -11.54 0.62
CA SER A 88 -0.10 -12.11 -0.57
C SER A 88 -1.16 -13.15 -0.18
N PRO A 89 -2.28 -13.23 -0.91
CA PRO A 89 -3.30 -14.27 -0.70
C PRO A 89 -2.80 -15.69 -1.00
N SER A 90 -1.67 -15.84 -1.69
CA SER A 90 -1.03 -17.13 -1.93
C SER A 90 -0.12 -17.58 -0.79
N GLN A 91 0.25 -16.68 0.14
CA GLN A 91 1.26 -16.93 1.17
C GLN A 91 0.75 -16.76 2.60
N ALA A 92 -0.42 -16.15 2.81
CA ALA A 92 -0.92 -15.82 4.12
C ALA A 92 -2.34 -16.36 4.35
N PRO A 93 -2.67 -16.77 5.58
CA PRO A 93 -4.04 -17.13 5.95
C PRO A 93 -4.92 -15.87 6.04
N ILE A 94 -6.24 -16.07 5.99
CA ILE A 94 -7.27 -15.01 6.03
C ILE A 94 -7.02 -14.03 7.19
N GLU A 95 -6.79 -14.56 8.39
CA GLU A 95 -6.57 -13.74 9.59
C GLU A 95 -5.37 -12.79 9.44
N ALA A 96 -4.26 -13.27 8.88
CA ALA A 96 -3.08 -12.45 8.65
C ALA A 96 -3.34 -11.36 7.60
N ILE A 97 -4.06 -11.68 6.52
CA ILE A 97 -4.45 -10.72 5.49
C ILE A 97 -5.31 -9.60 6.11
N LEU A 98 -6.32 -9.95 6.89
CA LEU A 98 -7.20 -8.97 7.53
C LEU A 98 -6.45 -8.11 8.56
N LYS A 99 -5.57 -8.72 9.36
CA LYS A 99 -4.80 -7.97 10.38
C LYS A 99 -3.73 -7.08 9.77
N VAL A 100 -3.01 -7.54 8.77
CA VAL A 100 -1.90 -6.77 8.16
C VAL A 100 -2.43 -5.78 7.13
N ASP A 101 -3.12 -6.29 6.08
CA ASP A 101 -3.45 -5.48 4.92
C ASP A 101 -4.65 -4.56 5.17
N LEU A 102 -5.62 -4.96 6.02
CA LEU A 102 -6.81 -4.17 6.29
C LEU A 102 -6.65 -3.34 7.56
N TYR A 103 -6.58 -3.98 8.72
CA TYR A 103 -6.51 -3.29 10.01
C TYR A 103 -5.21 -2.47 10.14
N GLY A 104 -4.07 -3.10 9.88
CA GLY A 104 -2.77 -2.44 10.00
C GLY A 104 -2.65 -1.20 9.11
N THR A 105 -3.12 -1.28 7.86
CA THR A 105 -3.18 -0.10 6.98
C THR A 105 -4.07 0.99 7.57
N ALA A 106 -5.26 0.65 8.08
CA ALA A 106 -6.16 1.64 8.68
C ALA A 106 -5.52 2.33 9.90
N VAL A 107 -4.87 1.57 10.79
CA VAL A 107 -4.11 2.11 11.94
C VAL A 107 -2.99 3.04 11.46
N LEU A 108 -2.19 2.60 10.49
CA LEU A 108 -1.06 3.41 10.01
C LEU A 108 -1.52 4.75 9.44
N LEU A 109 -2.58 4.77 8.63
CA LEU A 109 -3.12 6.01 8.05
C LEU A 109 -3.68 6.93 9.13
N GLU A 110 -4.40 6.39 10.11
CA GLU A 110 -4.92 7.13 11.26
C GLU A 110 -3.79 7.74 12.10
N GLU A 111 -2.79 6.94 12.51
CA GLU A 111 -1.73 7.40 13.42
C GLU A 111 -0.75 8.37 12.76
N VAL A 112 -0.35 8.11 11.51
CA VAL A 112 0.48 9.06 10.75
C VAL A 112 -0.30 10.34 10.47
N GLY A 113 -1.60 10.27 10.19
CA GLY A 113 -2.48 11.41 9.99
C GLY A 113 -2.51 12.37 11.19
N LYS A 114 -2.31 11.88 12.42
CA LYS A 114 -2.24 12.71 13.64
C LYS A 114 -0.96 13.56 13.72
N VAL A 115 0.11 13.15 13.03
CA VAL A 115 1.45 13.74 13.18
C VAL A 115 2.07 14.23 11.87
N ILE A 116 1.45 13.95 10.74
CA ILE A 116 1.95 14.40 9.44
C ILE A 116 2.10 15.93 9.42
N ALA A 117 3.21 16.42 8.92
CA ALA A 117 3.49 17.86 8.88
C ALA A 117 2.77 18.53 7.71
N GLU A 118 2.50 19.82 7.84
CA GLU A 118 1.92 20.66 6.77
C GLU A 118 2.72 20.53 5.46
N GLY A 119 2.02 20.42 4.34
CA GLY A 119 2.59 20.15 3.02
C GLY A 119 3.07 18.71 2.84
N GLY A 120 2.79 17.83 3.81
CA GLY A 120 3.12 16.41 3.71
C GLY A 120 2.24 15.64 2.74
N CYS A 121 2.66 14.44 2.38
CA CYS A 121 1.86 13.56 1.53
C CYS A 121 2.15 12.08 1.80
N GLY A 122 1.13 11.26 1.59
CA GLY A 122 1.21 9.81 1.70
C GLY A 122 0.66 9.09 0.50
N VAL A 123 1.20 7.90 0.24
CA VAL A 123 0.63 6.92 -0.67
C VAL A 123 0.52 5.55 -0.01
N THR A 124 -0.60 4.88 -0.25
CA THR A 124 -0.83 3.49 0.11
C THR A 124 -0.79 2.64 -1.16
N ILE A 125 -0.32 1.42 -1.06
CA ILE A 125 -0.34 0.46 -2.16
C ILE A 125 -1.47 -0.54 -1.92
N SER A 126 -2.60 -0.31 -2.58
CA SER A 126 -3.70 -1.26 -2.61
C SER A 126 -3.50 -2.33 -3.71
N SER A 127 -4.48 -2.61 -4.53
CA SER A 127 -4.37 -3.57 -5.65
C SER A 127 -5.57 -3.44 -6.60
N GLN A 128 -5.37 -3.76 -7.88
CA GLN A 128 -6.45 -4.04 -8.82
C GLN A 128 -7.47 -5.06 -8.28
N SER A 129 -7.07 -5.89 -7.32
CA SER A 129 -7.95 -6.91 -6.72
C SER A 129 -9.13 -6.29 -5.97
N GLY A 130 -8.97 -5.13 -5.35
CA GLY A 130 -10.06 -4.38 -4.72
C GLY A 130 -11.11 -3.88 -5.73
N TRP A 131 -10.71 -3.67 -6.98
CA TRP A 131 -11.60 -3.26 -8.08
C TRP A 131 -12.35 -4.44 -8.72
N ARG A 132 -11.74 -5.62 -8.77
CA ARG A 132 -12.28 -6.80 -9.44
C ARG A 132 -13.10 -7.72 -8.53
N MET A 133 -13.36 -7.33 -7.30
CA MET A 133 -14.27 -8.05 -6.42
C MET A 133 -15.73 -7.80 -6.77
N PRO A 134 -16.67 -8.65 -6.33
CA PRO A 134 -18.10 -8.35 -6.40
C PRO A 134 -18.40 -6.98 -5.76
N GLN A 135 -19.31 -6.23 -6.38
CA GLN A 135 -19.63 -4.89 -5.92
C GLN A 135 -20.25 -4.94 -4.51
N LEU A 136 -19.66 -4.17 -3.59
CA LEU A 136 -20.22 -3.95 -2.26
C LEU A 136 -21.39 -2.96 -2.33
N THR A 137 -22.27 -3.02 -1.35
CA THR A 137 -23.28 -1.98 -1.17
C THR A 137 -22.62 -0.67 -0.73
N ALA A 138 -23.29 0.44 -0.99
CA ALA A 138 -22.82 1.75 -0.52
C ALA A 138 -22.63 1.79 1.00
N GLU A 139 -23.46 1.07 1.75
CA GLU A 139 -23.33 0.97 3.20
C GLU A 139 -22.11 0.16 3.62
N GLN A 140 -21.81 -0.96 2.97
CA GLN A 140 -20.59 -1.73 3.24
C GLN A 140 -19.32 -0.94 2.93
N ASP A 141 -19.29 -0.22 1.79
CA ASP A 141 -18.18 0.69 1.46
C ASP A 141 -18.03 1.80 2.53
N ARG A 142 -19.14 2.37 3.00
CA ARG A 142 -19.15 3.37 4.07
C ARG A 142 -18.62 2.79 5.39
N GLN A 143 -19.05 1.59 5.76
CA GLN A 143 -18.55 0.92 6.97
C GLN A 143 -17.05 0.65 6.91
N LEU A 144 -16.53 0.14 5.79
CA LEU A 144 -15.09 -0.04 5.58
C LEU A 144 -14.32 1.30 5.72
N ALA A 145 -14.89 2.40 5.23
CA ALA A 145 -14.28 3.73 5.31
C ALA A 145 -14.26 4.28 6.74
N THR A 146 -15.40 4.22 7.46
CA THR A 146 -15.66 5.10 8.61
C THR A 146 -15.71 4.40 9.97
N THR A 147 -15.84 3.06 10.02
CA THR A 147 -15.84 2.33 11.29
C THR A 147 -14.56 2.60 12.06
N PRO A 148 -14.63 2.93 13.37
CA PRO A 148 -13.44 3.10 14.19
C PRO A 148 -12.46 1.94 14.02
N THR A 149 -11.18 2.25 13.95
CA THR A 149 -10.16 1.27 13.57
C THR A 149 -10.16 0.02 14.46
N GLU A 150 -10.38 0.18 15.77
CA GLU A 150 -10.44 -0.96 16.71
C GLU A 150 -11.70 -1.83 16.56
N GLU A 151 -12.74 -1.30 15.92
CA GLU A 151 -14.00 -2.02 15.66
C GLU A 151 -14.05 -2.62 14.24
N LEU A 152 -13.07 -2.25 13.40
CA LEU A 152 -13.09 -2.54 11.96
C LEU A 152 -13.18 -4.04 11.65
N LEU A 153 -12.43 -4.86 12.38
CA LEU A 153 -12.44 -6.33 12.19
C LEU A 153 -13.73 -7.01 12.71
N PHE A 154 -14.60 -6.30 13.42
CA PHE A 154 -15.90 -6.84 13.85
C PHE A 154 -17.03 -6.61 12.84
N LEU A 155 -16.75 -5.93 11.72
CA LEU A 155 -17.74 -5.78 10.65
C LEU A 155 -18.22 -7.15 10.15
N GLU A 156 -19.53 -7.27 9.92
CA GLU A 156 -20.17 -8.52 9.48
C GLU A 156 -19.52 -9.10 8.22
N ILE A 157 -19.20 -8.24 7.23
CA ILE A 157 -18.58 -8.68 5.97
C ILE A 157 -17.16 -9.24 6.15
N LEU A 158 -16.52 -9.03 7.29
CA LEU A 158 -15.17 -9.48 7.61
C LEU A 158 -15.18 -10.71 8.53
N GLN A 159 -16.37 -11.23 8.90
CA GLN A 159 -16.47 -12.43 9.72
C GLN A 159 -16.14 -13.70 8.91
N PRO A 160 -15.57 -14.74 9.53
CA PRO A 160 -15.12 -15.95 8.84
C PRO A 160 -16.18 -16.60 7.94
N GLU A 161 -17.44 -16.59 8.36
CA GLU A 161 -18.58 -17.14 7.60
C GLU A 161 -18.90 -16.37 6.31
N ASN A 162 -18.46 -15.12 6.20
CA ASN A 162 -18.70 -14.25 5.05
C ASN A 162 -17.47 -14.16 4.12
N ILE A 163 -16.34 -14.75 4.49
CA ILE A 163 -15.11 -14.76 3.71
C ILE A 163 -14.90 -16.13 3.06
N ARG A 164 -14.94 -16.18 1.73
CA ARG A 164 -14.89 -17.44 0.95
C ARG A 164 -13.51 -18.10 0.96
N ASP A 165 -12.46 -17.30 0.82
CA ASP A 165 -11.08 -17.75 0.67
C ASP A 165 -10.08 -16.58 0.91
N THR A 166 -8.80 -16.87 0.82
CA THR A 166 -7.74 -15.87 1.01
C THR A 166 -7.76 -14.77 -0.05
N LEU A 167 -8.19 -15.07 -1.30
CA LEU A 167 -8.33 -14.04 -2.33
C LEU A 167 -9.46 -13.07 -2.00
N HIS A 168 -10.60 -13.57 -1.52
CA HIS A 168 -11.72 -12.72 -1.10
C HIS A 168 -11.32 -11.83 0.10
N ALA A 169 -10.62 -12.38 1.11
CA ALA A 169 -10.08 -11.58 2.21
C ALA A 169 -9.14 -10.46 1.71
N TYR A 170 -8.27 -10.80 0.76
CA TYR A 170 -7.36 -9.83 0.15
C TYR A 170 -8.10 -8.75 -0.65
N GLN A 171 -9.11 -9.13 -1.42
CA GLN A 171 -9.96 -8.18 -2.16
C GLN A 171 -10.66 -7.20 -1.21
N LEU A 172 -11.25 -7.70 -0.12
CA LEU A 172 -11.87 -6.87 0.93
C LEU A 172 -10.86 -5.93 1.58
N ALA A 173 -9.66 -6.44 1.91
CA ALA A 173 -8.59 -5.63 2.50
C ALA A 173 -8.16 -4.49 1.55
N LYS A 174 -7.93 -4.79 0.28
CA LYS A 174 -7.52 -3.78 -0.70
C LYS A 174 -8.64 -2.79 -1.03
N ARG A 175 -9.90 -3.23 -1.06
CA ARG A 175 -11.07 -2.33 -1.14
C ARG A 175 -11.16 -1.41 0.08
N CYS A 176 -10.95 -1.94 1.29
CA CYS A 176 -10.92 -1.16 2.51
C CYS A 176 -9.83 -0.07 2.46
N ASN A 177 -8.62 -0.39 1.95
CA ASN A 177 -7.53 0.56 1.83
C ASN A 177 -7.95 1.78 0.98
N GLU A 178 -8.57 1.55 -0.18
CA GLU A 178 -9.10 2.62 -1.04
C GLU A 178 -10.10 3.50 -0.27
N LYS A 179 -11.03 2.88 0.47
CA LYS A 179 -12.05 3.60 1.24
C LYS A 179 -11.46 4.35 2.43
N ARG A 180 -10.50 3.77 3.12
CA ARG A 180 -9.77 4.44 4.21
C ARG A 180 -8.98 5.63 3.72
N VAL A 181 -8.32 5.55 2.58
CA VAL A 181 -7.63 6.69 1.96
C VAL A 181 -8.61 7.82 1.67
N MET A 182 -9.80 7.54 1.13
CA MET A 182 -10.83 8.56 0.90
C MET A 182 -11.30 9.21 2.21
N TYR A 183 -11.44 8.44 3.27
CA TYR A 183 -11.88 8.95 4.57
C TYR A 183 -10.77 9.73 5.28
N GLU A 184 -9.59 9.16 5.39
CA GLU A 184 -8.46 9.75 6.12
C GLU A 184 -7.88 10.98 5.39
N CYS A 185 -8.02 11.10 4.07
CA CYS A 185 -7.52 12.28 3.35
C CYS A 185 -8.17 13.59 3.84
N VAL A 186 -9.39 13.53 4.38
CA VAL A 186 -10.07 14.71 4.96
C VAL A 186 -9.31 15.17 6.20
N ARG A 187 -8.97 14.26 7.11
CA ARG A 187 -8.20 14.55 8.33
C ARG A 187 -6.76 15.00 8.01
N TRP A 188 -6.14 14.37 7.03
CA TRP A 188 -4.83 14.78 6.53
C TRP A 188 -4.90 16.20 5.97
N GLY A 189 -5.98 16.53 5.25
CA GLY A 189 -6.24 17.86 4.70
C GLY A 189 -6.38 18.96 5.77
N GLU A 190 -6.95 18.65 6.94
CA GLU A 190 -7.01 19.57 8.09
C GLU A 190 -5.60 19.97 8.57
N ARG A 191 -4.59 19.15 8.30
CA ARG A 191 -3.18 19.44 8.59
C ARG A 191 -2.40 20.00 7.39
N GLY A 192 -3.09 20.31 6.29
CA GLY A 192 -2.43 20.76 5.05
C GLY A 192 -1.64 19.66 4.33
N ALA A 193 -1.99 18.40 4.56
CA ALA A 193 -1.34 17.24 3.95
C ALA A 193 -2.27 16.48 3.00
N ARG A 194 -1.72 15.65 2.11
CA ARG A 194 -2.46 14.87 1.11
C ARG A 194 -2.24 13.38 1.29
N LEU A 195 -3.24 12.57 1.01
CA LEU A 195 -3.18 11.11 1.07
C LEU A 195 -3.84 10.53 -0.16
N ASN A 196 -3.16 9.62 -0.85
CA ASN A 196 -3.66 8.93 -2.03
C ASN A 196 -3.34 7.45 -1.99
N ASP A 197 -3.94 6.71 -2.90
CA ASP A 197 -3.75 5.28 -3.08
C ASP A 197 -3.30 4.97 -4.51
N ILE A 198 -2.45 3.97 -4.66
CA ILE A 198 -2.12 3.37 -5.94
C ILE A 198 -2.60 1.92 -5.91
N ALA A 199 -3.41 1.55 -6.86
CA ALA A 199 -3.94 0.19 -7.07
C ALA A 199 -3.22 -0.47 -8.25
N PRO A 200 -2.05 -1.11 -8.05
CA PRO A 200 -1.31 -1.71 -9.13
C PRO A 200 -1.93 -3.02 -9.60
N GLY A 201 -1.67 -3.35 -10.85
CA GLY A 201 -1.83 -4.68 -11.39
C GLY A 201 -0.70 -5.62 -10.96
N ILE A 202 -0.30 -6.50 -11.87
CA ILE A 202 0.81 -7.41 -11.61
C ILE A 202 2.13 -6.66 -11.80
N ILE A 203 2.91 -6.59 -10.72
CA ILE A 203 4.23 -5.96 -10.69
C ILE A 203 5.30 -7.04 -10.56
N VAL A 204 6.32 -6.97 -11.40
CA VAL A 204 7.45 -7.91 -11.34
C VAL A 204 8.19 -7.73 -10.01
N SER A 205 8.27 -8.81 -9.27
CA SER A 205 8.99 -8.94 -8.00
C SER A 205 9.51 -10.37 -7.87
N PRO A 206 10.44 -10.67 -6.96
CA PRO A 206 10.86 -12.06 -6.72
C PRO A 206 9.67 -12.99 -6.50
N LEU A 207 8.69 -12.58 -5.69
CA LEU A 207 7.47 -13.35 -5.47
C LEU A 207 6.67 -13.56 -6.77
N ALA A 208 6.47 -12.50 -7.57
CA ALA A 208 5.74 -12.61 -8.83
C ALA A 208 6.45 -13.55 -9.82
N ILE A 209 7.79 -13.54 -9.86
CA ILE A 209 8.57 -14.44 -10.69
C ILE A 209 8.35 -15.90 -10.26
N ASP A 210 8.34 -16.19 -8.97
CA ASP A 210 8.05 -17.52 -8.44
C ASP A 210 6.61 -17.97 -8.82
N GLU A 211 5.64 -17.09 -8.72
CA GLU A 211 4.25 -17.35 -9.12
C GLU A 211 4.11 -17.57 -10.64
N PHE A 212 4.84 -16.83 -11.48
CA PHE A 212 4.84 -16.99 -12.95
C PHE A 212 5.42 -18.33 -13.37
N ASN A 213 6.36 -18.87 -12.62
CA ASN A 213 7.00 -20.16 -12.86
C ASN A 213 6.34 -21.32 -12.08
N GLY A 214 5.37 -21.02 -11.23
CA GLY A 214 4.66 -21.97 -10.39
C GLY A 214 3.34 -22.47 -11.01
N PRO A 215 2.51 -23.17 -10.21
CA PRO A 215 1.23 -23.73 -10.66
C PRO A 215 0.23 -22.70 -11.24
N ARG A 216 0.40 -21.42 -10.92
CA ARG A 216 -0.44 -20.31 -11.44
C ARG A 216 0.15 -19.65 -12.69
N GLY A 217 1.27 -20.12 -13.21
CA GLY A 217 1.97 -19.48 -14.33
C GLY A 217 1.09 -19.28 -15.56
N ASP A 218 0.28 -20.29 -15.93
CA ASP A 218 -0.60 -20.19 -17.08
C ASP A 218 -1.75 -19.19 -16.87
N PHE A 219 -2.25 -19.04 -15.65
CA PHE A 219 -3.21 -17.99 -15.30
C PHE A 219 -2.63 -16.59 -15.58
N TYR A 220 -1.40 -16.33 -15.13
CA TYR A 220 -0.74 -15.04 -15.38
C TYR A 220 -0.43 -14.81 -16.84
N LYS A 221 0.04 -15.83 -17.59
CA LYS A 221 0.26 -15.73 -19.04
C LYS A 221 -1.03 -15.39 -19.79
N ASN A 222 -2.14 -16.07 -19.46
CA ASN A 222 -3.45 -15.78 -20.04
C ASN A 222 -3.90 -14.35 -19.71
N MET A 223 -3.71 -13.90 -18.46
CA MET A 223 -4.06 -12.54 -18.06
C MET A 223 -3.25 -11.50 -18.84
N PHE A 224 -1.94 -11.68 -19.01
CA PHE A 224 -1.12 -10.78 -19.83
C PHE A 224 -1.53 -10.77 -21.29
N ALA A 225 -1.78 -11.95 -21.87
CA ALA A 225 -2.21 -12.04 -23.27
C ALA A 225 -3.55 -11.34 -23.56
N LYS A 226 -4.41 -11.23 -22.53
CA LYS A 226 -5.74 -10.63 -22.63
C LYS A 226 -5.85 -9.22 -22.02
N CYS A 227 -4.77 -8.72 -21.45
CA CYS A 227 -4.66 -7.39 -20.88
C CYS A 227 -4.15 -6.42 -21.96
N PRO A 228 -4.70 -5.20 -22.10
CA PRO A 228 -4.26 -4.22 -23.10
C PRO A 228 -2.75 -3.95 -23.12
N ALA A 229 -2.10 -3.89 -21.95
CA ALA A 229 -0.65 -3.69 -21.87
C ALA A 229 0.18 -4.90 -22.32
N GLY A 230 -0.37 -6.11 -22.33
CA GLY A 230 0.29 -7.34 -22.79
C GLY A 230 1.44 -7.84 -21.89
N ARG A 231 1.66 -7.24 -20.71
CA ARG A 231 2.80 -7.53 -19.83
C ARG A 231 2.53 -7.15 -18.37
N PRO A 232 3.31 -7.68 -17.40
CA PRO A 232 3.40 -7.11 -16.07
C PRO A 232 4.15 -5.77 -16.13
N ALA A 233 4.02 -4.96 -15.06
CA ALA A 233 4.77 -3.72 -14.89
C ALA A 233 6.00 -3.92 -14.00
N ALA A 234 6.98 -3.02 -14.13
CA ALA A 234 8.10 -2.92 -13.20
C ALA A 234 7.72 -2.05 -11.98
N ALA A 235 8.43 -2.24 -10.86
CA ALA A 235 8.24 -1.44 -9.66
C ALA A 235 8.48 0.06 -9.92
N ASP A 236 9.39 0.41 -10.81
CA ASP A 236 9.66 1.80 -11.22
C ASP A 236 8.47 2.47 -11.91
N GLU A 237 7.58 1.71 -12.57
CA GLU A 237 6.36 2.28 -13.16
C GLU A 237 5.37 2.69 -12.06
N VAL A 238 5.34 1.96 -10.93
CA VAL A 238 4.57 2.38 -9.74
C VAL A 238 5.21 3.63 -9.11
N ALA A 239 6.54 3.67 -9.06
CA ALA A 239 7.27 4.84 -8.53
C ALA A 239 7.02 6.11 -9.36
N ASN A 240 6.79 6.02 -10.68
CA ASN A 240 6.42 7.17 -11.51
C ASN A 240 5.07 7.76 -11.08
N VAL A 241 4.08 6.92 -10.77
CA VAL A 241 2.77 7.38 -10.27
C VAL A 241 2.92 7.96 -8.86
N ALA A 242 3.70 7.30 -7.99
CA ALA A 242 3.96 7.82 -6.65
C ALA A 242 4.66 9.20 -6.70
N GLU A 243 5.63 9.41 -7.60
CA GLU A 243 6.27 10.70 -7.80
C GLU A 243 5.26 11.80 -8.20
N LEU A 244 4.35 11.50 -9.14
CA LEU A 244 3.28 12.42 -9.50
C LEU A 244 2.44 12.79 -8.28
N LEU A 245 1.93 11.80 -7.55
CA LEU A 245 1.02 11.98 -6.43
C LEU A 245 1.68 12.70 -5.24
N MET A 246 2.98 12.48 -5.03
CA MET A 246 3.72 12.99 -3.86
C MET A 246 4.52 14.27 -4.14
N SER A 247 4.53 14.78 -5.36
CA SER A 247 5.15 16.05 -5.74
C SER A 247 4.13 17.18 -5.85
N ASP A 248 4.63 18.39 -6.15
CA ASP A 248 3.79 19.57 -6.42
C ASP A 248 2.92 19.42 -7.67
N LYS A 249 3.30 18.52 -8.60
CA LYS A 249 2.49 18.21 -9.79
C LYS A 249 1.15 17.56 -9.40
N GLY A 250 1.11 16.84 -8.27
CA GLY A 250 -0.09 16.25 -7.69
C GLY A 250 -0.79 17.12 -6.63
N ALA A 251 -0.49 18.41 -6.53
CA ALA A 251 -0.97 19.29 -5.47
C ALA A 251 -2.51 19.32 -5.30
N PHE A 252 -3.27 19.08 -6.37
CA PHE A 252 -4.74 19.02 -6.35
C PHE A 252 -5.29 17.58 -6.29
N ILE A 253 -4.42 16.57 -6.08
CA ILE A 253 -4.81 15.16 -6.01
C ILE A 253 -4.72 14.70 -4.55
N THR A 254 -5.87 14.42 -3.93
CA THR A 254 -5.97 13.83 -2.60
C THR A 254 -7.24 12.97 -2.48
N GLY A 255 -7.21 11.91 -1.69
CA GLY A 255 -8.32 10.98 -1.53
C GLY A 255 -8.60 10.11 -2.76
N SER A 256 -7.68 10.06 -3.70
CA SER A 256 -7.83 9.35 -4.97
C SER A 256 -7.15 7.99 -4.94
N THR A 257 -7.76 7.01 -5.62
CA THR A 257 -7.11 5.74 -5.98
C THR A 257 -6.70 5.79 -7.44
N PHE A 258 -5.42 5.58 -7.70
CA PHE A 258 -4.87 5.54 -9.05
C PHE A 258 -4.73 4.08 -9.50
N LEU A 259 -5.72 3.59 -10.26
CA LEU A 259 -5.68 2.24 -10.84
C LEU A 259 -4.64 2.19 -11.96
N MET A 260 -3.57 1.41 -11.78
CA MET A 260 -2.52 1.21 -12.78
C MET A 260 -2.23 -0.29 -12.98
N ASP A 261 -3.02 -0.93 -13.81
CA ASP A 261 -3.01 -2.39 -13.99
C ASP A 261 -2.83 -2.84 -15.44
N GLY A 262 -2.42 -1.94 -16.31
CA GLY A 262 -2.27 -2.22 -17.74
C GLY A 262 -3.59 -2.53 -18.45
N GLY A 263 -4.73 -2.14 -17.87
CA GLY A 263 -6.07 -2.38 -18.40
C GLY A 263 -6.64 -3.76 -18.04
N ALA A 264 -6.03 -4.49 -17.10
CA ALA A 264 -6.52 -5.81 -16.69
C ALA A 264 -7.93 -5.75 -16.08
N THR A 265 -8.22 -4.74 -15.26
CA THR A 265 -9.57 -4.52 -14.70
C THR A 265 -10.58 -4.17 -15.79
N ALA A 266 -10.23 -3.33 -16.74
CA ALA A 266 -11.08 -3.02 -17.87
C ALA A 266 -11.37 -4.28 -18.72
N SER A 267 -10.36 -5.08 -18.98
CA SER A 267 -10.51 -6.36 -19.68
C SER A 267 -11.36 -7.38 -18.90
N TYR A 268 -11.29 -7.34 -17.57
CA TYR A 268 -12.13 -8.19 -16.71
C TYR A 268 -13.61 -7.83 -16.79
N PHE A 269 -13.97 -6.55 -16.85
CA PHE A 269 -15.36 -6.13 -16.89
C PHE A 269 -15.94 -6.07 -18.32
N TYR A 270 -15.13 -5.71 -19.31
CA TYR A 270 -15.60 -5.36 -20.65
C TYR A 270 -14.84 -6.05 -21.78
N GLY A 271 -13.92 -6.94 -21.48
CA GLY A 271 -13.02 -7.55 -22.46
C GLY A 271 -12.82 -9.05 -22.28
N PRO A 272 -11.75 -9.62 -22.86
CA PRO A 272 -11.55 -11.06 -22.92
C PRO A 272 -11.15 -11.73 -21.59
N LEU A 273 -11.01 -10.97 -20.49
CA LEU A 273 -10.81 -11.51 -19.14
C LEU A 273 -12.11 -11.68 -18.35
N GLN A 274 -13.28 -11.42 -18.96
CA GLN A 274 -14.57 -11.69 -18.32
C GLN A 274 -14.63 -13.14 -17.82
N PRO A 275 -15.18 -13.40 -16.58
CA PRO A 275 -15.32 -14.73 -16.03
C PRO A 275 -16.27 -15.62 -16.83
#